data_8135eafddfee473e1f99a30bd0be78dc
#
_entry.id   8135eafddfee473e1f99a30bd0be78dc
#
_cell.length_a   1.000
_cell.length_b   1.000
_cell.length_c   1.000
_cell.angle_alpha   90.00
_cell.angle_beta   90.00
_cell.angle_gamma   90.00
#
_symmetry.space_group_name_H-M   'P 1'
#
loop_
_entity.id
_entity.type
_entity.pdbx_description
1 polymer ?
#
loop_
_entity_poly.entity_id
_entity_poly.type
_entity_poly.pdbx_seq_one_letter_code
_entity_poly.pdbx_strand_id
1 'polypeptide(L)'
;MQDPGARFESALAAIDEANSRDPSGRELEYSRRMSAMLERFAPGAPESMRLAARAQHVERWKTPRQSYPEGRQGYLEWRTHMYGFHADTAARLLAQAGYDAATIERVKSAVAKRRLRSDPEAQLLEDVSALVFIEHTLAEFARE
;
A
#
# COMPACT_ATOMS: atom_id res chain seq x y z
N MET A 1 24.24 14.83 -3.28
CA MET A 1 23.62 13.50 -3.54
C MET A 1 23.01 12.97 -2.25
N GLN A 2 21.75 12.58 -2.30
CA GLN A 2 21.05 12.08 -1.12
C GLN A 2 21.48 10.65 -0.81
N ASP A 3 21.73 10.35 0.46
CA ASP A 3 22.03 9.02 0.92
C ASP A 3 20.81 8.09 0.70
N PRO A 4 20.99 6.87 0.13
CA PRO A 4 19.86 5.96 -0.10
C PRO A 4 19.07 5.61 1.17
N GLY A 5 19.75 5.44 2.30
CA GLY A 5 19.06 5.18 3.57
C GLY A 5 18.22 6.37 4.02
N ALA A 6 18.73 7.58 3.87
CA ALA A 6 18.00 8.80 4.21
C ALA A 6 16.78 8.97 3.27
N ARG A 7 16.94 8.63 1.99
CA ARG A 7 15.84 8.69 1.04
C ARG A 7 14.71 7.74 1.43
N PHE A 8 15.06 6.51 1.78
CA PHE A 8 14.07 5.51 2.21
C PHE A 8 13.33 5.98 3.47
N GLU A 9 14.06 6.43 4.47
CA GLU A 9 13.45 6.96 5.71
C GLU A 9 12.54 8.15 5.43
N SER A 10 12.96 9.04 4.55
CA SER A 10 12.18 10.21 4.15
C SER A 10 10.88 9.78 3.46
N ALA A 11 10.94 8.77 2.59
CA ALA A 11 9.75 8.25 1.91
C ALA A 11 8.78 7.61 2.90
N LEU A 12 9.27 6.77 3.81
CA LEU A 12 8.43 6.16 4.84
C LEU A 12 7.76 7.22 5.71
N ALA A 13 8.52 8.24 6.10
CA ALA A 13 7.99 9.32 6.93
C ALA A 13 6.88 10.08 6.20
N ALA A 14 7.03 10.32 4.89
CA ALA A 14 6.02 11.01 4.09
C ALA A 14 4.74 10.17 3.95
N ILE A 15 4.89 8.87 3.74
CA ILE A 15 3.74 7.96 3.66
C ILE A 15 3.02 7.92 5.02
N ASP A 16 3.77 7.78 6.10
CA ASP A 16 3.21 7.73 7.46
C ASP A 16 2.50 9.04 7.81
N GLU A 17 3.07 10.17 7.44
CA GLU A 17 2.44 11.46 7.66
C GLU A 17 1.10 11.54 6.94
N ALA A 18 1.06 11.13 5.66
CA ALA A 18 -0.19 11.10 4.88
C ALA A 18 -1.25 10.22 5.56
N ASN A 19 -0.85 9.02 6.00
CA ASN A 19 -1.77 8.09 6.65
C ASN A 19 -2.18 8.54 8.05
N SER A 20 -1.33 9.31 8.75
CA SER A 20 -1.62 9.78 10.10
C SER A 20 -2.78 10.78 10.15
N ARG A 21 -3.14 11.34 9.01
CA ARG A 21 -4.27 12.28 8.92
C ARG A 21 -5.64 11.58 8.93
N ASP A 22 -5.66 10.25 8.84
CA ASP A 22 -6.89 9.48 9.01
C ASP A 22 -7.36 9.60 10.46
N PRO A 23 -8.57 10.19 10.70
CA PRO A 23 -9.06 10.36 12.06
C PRO A 23 -9.25 9.05 12.83
N SER A 24 -9.48 7.94 12.13
CA SER A 24 -9.68 6.64 12.76
C SER A 24 -8.38 5.97 13.18
N GLY A 25 -7.23 6.39 12.62
CA GLY A 25 -5.94 5.76 12.85
C GLY A 25 -5.75 4.42 12.16
N ARG A 26 -6.74 3.94 11.44
CA ARG A 26 -6.71 2.61 10.81
C ARG A 26 -5.68 2.49 9.70
N GLU A 27 -5.51 3.55 8.91
CA GLU A 27 -4.61 3.46 7.75
C GLU A 27 -3.15 3.41 8.18
N LEU A 28 -2.77 4.18 9.20
CA LEU A 28 -1.41 4.10 9.72
C LEU A 28 -1.13 2.72 10.33
N GLU A 29 -2.07 2.20 11.09
CA GLU A 29 -1.95 0.86 11.67
C GLU A 29 -1.83 -0.21 10.58
N TYR A 30 -2.70 -0.14 9.57
CA TYR A 30 -2.67 -1.09 8.46
C TYR A 30 -1.33 -1.04 7.72
N SER A 31 -0.80 0.15 7.45
CA SER A 31 0.47 0.30 6.74
C SER A 31 1.63 -0.32 7.52
N ARG A 32 1.61 -0.20 8.85
CA ARG A 32 2.61 -0.83 9.71
C ARG A 32 2.48 -2.35 9.72
N ARG A 33 1.26 -2.86 9.73
CA ARG A 33 1.00 -4.31 9.63
C ARG A 33 1.51 -4.88 8.31
N MET A 34 1.31 -4.15 7.21
CA MET A 34 1.81 -4.56 5.90
C MET A 34 3.33 -4.63 5.89
N SER A 35 4.00 -3.60 6.42
CA SER A 35 5.47 -3.59 6.49
C SER A 35 6.01 -4.73 7.36
N ALA A 36 5.39 -4.96 8.51
CA ALA A 36 5.82 -6.04 9.42
C ALA A 36 5.61 -7.42 8.80
N MET A 37 4.49 -7.62 8.12
CA MET A 37 4.21 -8.89 7.45
C MET A 37 5.18 -9.15 6.30
N LEU A 38 5.51 -8.13 5.52
CA LEU A 38 6.49 -8.27 4.44
C LEU A 38 7.85 -8.72 5.00
N GLU A 39 8.29 -8.13 6.12
CA GLU A 39 9.55 -8.52 6.74
C GLU A 39 9.53 -9.98 7.23
N ARG A 40 8.40 -10.44 7.74
CA ARG A 40 8.26 -11.83 8.20
C ARG A 40 8.19 -12.82 7.06
N PHE A 41 7.45 -12.48 6.00
CA PHE A 41 7.16 -13.39 4.89
C PHE A 41 8.27 -13.39 3.84
N ALA A 42 8.87 -12.23 3.57
CA ALA A 42 9.89 -12.07 2.53
C ALA A 42 10.98 -11.10 3.01
N PRO A 43 11.82 -11.51 3.98
CA PRO A 43 12.81 -10.60 4.58
C PRO A 43 13.84 -10.05 3.57
N GLY A 44 14.02 -10.74 2.43
CA GLY A 44 14.92 -10.28 1.37
C GLY A 44 14.26 -9.42 0.30
N ALA A 45 13.02 -8.97 0.52
CA ALA A 45 12.32 -8.19 -0.49
C ALA A 45 13.05 -6.88 -0.82
N PRO A 46 13.04 -6.46 -2.10
CA PRO A 46 13.72 -5.23 -2.50
C PRO A 46 13.04 -3.98 -1.92
N GLU A 47 13.78 -2.88 -1.94
CA GLU A 47 13.28 -1.61 -1.39
C GLU A 47 11.97 -1.19 -2.03
N SER A 48 11.79 -1.38 -3.35
CA SER A 48 10.55 -1.05 -4.03
C SER A 48 9.35 -1.77 -3.42
N MET A 49 9.52 -3.02 -2.99
CA MET A 49 8.45 -3.77 -2.33
C MET A 49 8.16 -3.27 -0.93
N ARG A 50 9.19 -2.85 -0.20
CA ARG A 50 9.02 -2.26 1.12
C ARG A 50 8.22 -0.96 1.04
N LEU A 51 8.49 -0.16 0.02
CA LEU A 51 7.74 1.06 -0.26
C LEU A 51 6.30 0.75 -0.66
N ALA A 52 6.11 -0.22 -1.54
CA ALA A 52 4.78 -0.62 -2.01
C ALA A 52 3.90 -1.13 -0.85
N ALA A 53 4.46 -1.95 0.03
CA ALA A 53 3.73 -2.48 1.17
C ALA A 53 3.27 -1.34 2.10
N ARG A 54 4.15 -0.38 2.39
CA ARG A 54 3.81 0.75 3.25
C ARG A 54 2.74 1.65 2.64
N ALA A 55 2.77 1.81 1.32
CA ALA A 55 1.87 2.72 0.61
C ALA A 55 0.61 2.06 0.06
N GLN A 56 0.38 0.78 0.29
CA GLN A 56 -0.69 0.03 -0.40
C GLN A 56 -2.06 0.67 -0.27
N HIS A 57 -2.40 1.22 0.88
CA HIS A 57 -3.68 1.88 1.12
C HIS A 57 -3.52 3.36 1.49
N VAL A 58 -2.45 4.01 1.00
CA VAL A 58 -2.16 5.39 1.39
C VAL A 58 -3.35 6.31 1.10
N GLU A 59 -3.77 7.03 2.13
CA GLU A 59 -4.89 7.97 2.08
C GLU A 59 -6.23 7.34 1.69
N ARG A 60 -6.43 6.04 1.95
CA ARG A 60 -7.67 5.33 1.62
C ARG A 60 -8.91 6.01 2.18
N TRP A 61 -8.80 6.58 3.36
CA TRP A 61 -9.92 7.22 4.05
C TRP A 61 -10.50 8.42 3.30
N LYS A 62 -9.76 8.99 2.35
CA LYS A 62 -10.23 10.13 1.57
C LYS A 62 -11.35 9.77 0.59
N THR A 63 -11.46 8.49 0.22
CA THR A 63 -12.51 8.02 -0.69
C THR A 63 -13.21 6.82 -0.06
N PRO A 64 -14.16 7.04 0.88
CA PRO A 64 -14.84 5.93 1.55
C PRO A 64 -15.62 5.07 0.57
N ARG A 65 -15.80 3.79 0.91
CA ARG A 65 -16.60 2.87 0.11
C ARG A 65 -18.01 3.43 -0.15
N GLN A 66 -18.57 4.13 0.82
CA GLN A 66 -19.90 4.68 0.75
C GLN A 66 -20.06 5.79 -0.30
N SER A 67 -18.96 6.34 -0.82
CA SER A 67 -19.02 7.33 -1.90
C SER A 67 -19.37 6.70 -3.24
N TYR A 68 -19.44 5.37 -3.31
CA TYR A 68 -19.85 4.62 -4.50
C TYR A 68 -21.13 3.83 -4.21
N PRO A 69 -21.91 3.47 -5.25
CA PRO A 69 -23.15 2.72 -5.05
C PRO A 69 -22.95 1.38 -4.35
N GLU A 70 -23.97 0.93 -3.65
CA GLU A 70 -23.97 -0.39 -3.03
C GLU A 70 -23.97 -1.49 -4.09
N GLY A 71 -23.59 -2.70 -3.70
CA GLY A 71 -23.60 -3.85 -4.58
C GLY A 71 -22.27 -4.08 -5.26
N ARG A 72 -22.21 -5.16 -6.03
CA ARG A 72 -20.98 -5.62 -6.65
C ARG A 72 -20.41 -4.61 -7.65
N GLN A 73 -21.25 -4.01 -8.48
CA GLN A 73 -20.79 -3.06 -9.50
C GLN A 73 -20.13 -1.83 -8.85
N GLY A 74 -20.79 -1.25 -7.84
CA GLY A 74 -20.25 -0.11 -7.12
C GLY A 74 -18.95 -0.45 -6.39
N TYR A 75 -18.88 -1.65 -5.83
CA TYR A 75 -17.65 -2.12 -5.17
C TYR A 75 -16.49 -2.23 -6.18
N LEU A 76 -16.74 -2.80 -7.35
CA LEU A 76 -15.70 -2.95 -8.36
C LEU A 76 -15.21 -1.60 -8.90
N GLU A 77 -16.15 -0.65 -9.08
CA GLU A 77 -15.80 0.70 -9.50
C GLU A 77 -14.95 1.42 -8.45
N TRP A 78 -15.35 1.33 -7.19
CA TRP A 78 -14.59 1.90 -6.08
C TRP A 78 -13.19 1.28 -6.00
N ARG A 79 -13.11 -0.04 -6.05
CA ARG A 79 -11.85 -0.75 -5.97
C ARG A 79 -10.90 -0.36 -7.11
N THR A 80 -11.40 -0.27 -8.33
CA THR A 80 -10.62 0.12 -9.49
C THR A 80 -10.08 1.54 -9.34
N HIS A 81 -10.95 2.46 -8.90
CA HIS A 81 -10.53 3.84 -8.61
C HIS A 81 -9.43 3.87 -7.56
N MET A 82 -9.57 3.10 -6.48
CA MET A 82 -8.63 3.11 -5.38
C MET A 82 -7.26 2.59 -5.77
N TYR A 83 -7.19 1.59 -6.63
CA TYR A 83 -5.89 1.12 -7.12
C TYR A 83 -5.09 2.24 -7.80
N GLY A 84 -5.73 2.99 -8.69
CA GLY A 84 -5.09 4.12 -9.35
C GLY A 84 -4.75 5.25 -8.38
N PHE A 85 -5.68 5.56 -7.48
CA PHE A 85 -5.49 6.60 -6.47
C PHE A 85 -4.29 6.31 -5.57
N HIS A 86 -4.19 5.08 -5.06
CA HIS A 86 -3.06 4.70 -4.20
C HIS A 86 -1.74 4.74 -4.96
N ALA A 87 -1.74 4.25 -6.21
CA ALA A 87 -0.53 4.25 -7.03
C ALA A 87 -0.06 5.68 -7.33
N ASP A 88 -0.98 6.57 -7.69
CA ASP A 88 -0.64 7.96 -8.00
C ASP A 88 -0.17 8.73 -6.77
N THR A 89 -0.82 8.51 -5.63
CA THR A 89 -0.42 9.14 -4.37
C THR A 89 0.98 8.66 -3.96
N ALA A 90 1.23 7.35 -4.02
CA ALA A 90 2.55 6.80 -3.73
C ALA A 90 3.61 7.39 -4.65
N ALA A 91 3.32 7.47 -5.96
CA ALA A 91 4.25 8.02 -6.92
C ALA A 91 4.65 9.46 -6.59
N ARG A 92 3.68 10.29 -6.23
CA ARG A 92 3.93 11.67 -5.86
C ARG A 92 4.83 11.77 -4.63
N LEU A 93 4.55 10.98 -3.59
CA LEU A 93 5.35 10.99 -2.38
C LEU A 93 6.76 10.49 -2.63
N LEU A 94 6.92 9.46 -3.45
CA LEU A 94 8.25 8.93 -3.79
C LEU A 94 9.06 9.91 -4.64
N ALA A 95 8.43 10.60 -5.58
CA ALA A 95 9.10 11.63 -6.38
C ALA A 95 9.62 12.75 -5.48
N GLN A 96 8.83 13.19 -4.51
CA GLN A 96 9.23 14.21 -3.54
C GLN A 96 10.41 13.74 -2.68
N ALA A 97 10.48 12.44 -2.40
CA ALA A 97 11.57 11.87 -1.62
C ALA A 97 12.85 11.64 -2.42
N GLY A 98 12.79 11.78 -3.75
CA GLY A 98 13.97 11.71 -4.61
C GLY A 98 14.17 10.38 -5.33
N TYR A 99 13.13 9.55 -5.42
CA TYR A 99 13.24 8.28 -6.15
C TYR A 99 13.22 8.51 -7.66
N ASP A 100 13.88 7.61 -8.40
CA ASP A 100 13.92 7.66 -9.85
C ASP A 100 12.62 7.12 -10.48
N ALA A 101 12.44 7.43 -11.77
CA ALA A 101 11.23 7.02 -12.48
C ALA A 101 11.05 5.50 -12.53
N ALA A 102 12.13 4.75 -12.66
CA ALA A 102 12.06 3.29 -12.74
C ALA A 102 11.54 2.69 -11.44
N THR A 103 12.05 3.13 -10.29
CA THR A 103 11.59 2.67 -8.98
C THR A 103 10.13 3.05 -8.75
N ILE A 104 9.77 4.29 -9.08
CA ILE A 104 8.40 4.76 -8.93
C ILE A 104 7.44 3.91 -9.77
N GLU A 105 7.80 3.59 -11.01
CA GLU A 105 6.95 2.77 -11.88
C GLU A 105 6.77 1.36 -11.33
N ARG A 106 7.81 0.77 -10.76
CA ARG A 106 7.70 -0.55 -10.13
C ARG A 106 6.73 -0.52 -8.95
N VAL A 107 6.83 0.50 -8.10
CA VAL A 107 5.92 0.64 -6.96
C VAL A 107 4.48 0.86 -7.44
N LYS A 108 4.29 1.73 -8.41
CA LYS A 108 2.96 1.98 -8.98
C LYS A 108 2.33 0.70 -9.53
N SER A 109 3.09 -0.07 -10.29
CA SER A 109 2.59 -1.31 -10.89
C SER A 109 2.15 -2.30 -9.83
N ALA A 110 2.93 -2.46 -8.77
CA ALA A 110 2.61 -3.38 -7.67
C ALA A 110 1.36 -2.90 -6.91
N VAL A 111 1.30 -1.63 -6.55
CA VAL A 111 0.19 -1.06 -5.78
C VAL A 111 -1.10 -1.08 -6.60
N ALA A 112 -1.03 -0.78 -7.89
CA ALA A 112 -2.20 -0.76 -8.78
C ALA A 112 -2.61 -2.16 -9.27
N LYS A 113 -1.85 -3.19 -8.94
CA LYS A 113 -2.14 -4.58 -9.35
C LYS A 113 -2.23 -4.76 -10.87
N ARG A 114 -1.45 -3.97 -11.61
CA ARG A 114 -1.56 -3.93 -13.09
C ARG A 114 -1.26 -5.25 -13.77
N ARG A 115 -0.33 -6.04 -13.24
CA ARG A 115 0.11 -7.30 -13.84
C ARG A 115 0.13 -8.41 -12.79
N LEU A 116 -0.97 -8.53 -12.05
CA LEU A 116 -1.04 -9.45 -10.91
C LEU A 116 -0.63 -10.89 -11.27
N ARG A 117 -1.01 -11.36 -12.45
CA ARG A 117 -0.73 -12.74 -12.86
C ARG A 117 0.68 -12.97 -13.39
N SER A 118 1.36 -11.92 -13.83
CA SER A 118 2.66 -12.05 -14.48
C SER A 118 3.80 -11.36 -13.75
N ASP A 119 3.49 -10.46 -12.81
CA ASP A 119 4.49 -9.72 -12.06
C ASP A 119 4.64 -10.33 -10.66
N PRO A 120 5.78 -10.97 -10.36
CA PRO A 120 6.00 -11.56 -9.04
C PRO A 120 5.92 -10.56 -7.90
N GLU A 121 6.29 -9.30 -8.14
CA GLU A 121 6.20 -8.26 -7.09
C GLU A 121 4.76 -7.90 -6.77
N ALA A 122 3.90 -7.78 -7.79
CA ALA A 122 2.48 -7.54 -7.57
C ALA A 122 1.84 -8.72 -6.83
N GLN A 123 2.22 -9.95 -7.19
CA GLN A 123 1.74 -11.14 -6.51
C GLN A 123 2.21 -11.20 -5.06
N LEU A 124 3.46 -10.86 -4.81
CA LEU A 124 4.00 -10.83 -3.45
C LEU A 124 3.21 -9.85 -2.59
N LEU A 125 2.94 -8.67 -3.11
CA LEU A 125 2.17 -7.66 -2.37
C LEU A 125 0.76 -8.16 -2.06
N GLU A 126 0.12 -8.85 -3.01
CA GLU A 126 -1.19 -9.44 -2.81
C GLU A 126 -1.15 -10.52 -1.72
N ASP A 127 -0.13 -11.38 -1.74
CA ASP A 127 0.04 -12.44 -0.74
C ASP A 127 0.22 -11.83 0.66
N VAL A 128 1.02 -10.78 0.78
CA VAL A 128 1.24 -10.10 2.05
C VAL A 128 -0.05 -9.49 2.56
N SER A 129 -0.82 -8.87 1.67
CA SER A 129 -2.12 -8.30 2.01
C SER A 129 -3.09 -9.37 2.52
N ALA A 130 -3.12 -10.53 1.86
CA ALA A 130 -3.97 -11.65 2.28
C ALA A 130 -3.55 -12.16 3.67
N LEU A 131 -2.24 -12.26 3.93
CA LEU A 131 -1.74 -12.71 5.23
C LEU A 131 -2.09 -11.72 6.35
N VAL A 132 -2.02 -10.42 6.08
CA VAL A 132 -2.43 -9.39 7.05
C VAL A 132 -3.92 -9.55 7.37
N PHE A 133 -4.75 -9.76 6.34
CA PHE A 133 -6.18 -9.98 6.53
C PHE A 133 -6.43 -11.21 7.41
N ILE A 134 -5.77 -12.32 7.12
CA ILE A 134 -5.96 -13.57 7.88
C ILE A 134 -5.54 -13.37 9.34
N GLU A 135 -4.39 -12.75 9.58
CA GLU A 135 -3.88 -12.59 10.94
C GLU A 135 -4.74 -11.66 11.80
N HIS A 136 -5.20 -10.55 11.24
CA HIS A 136 -5.85 -9.50 12.04
C HIS A 136 -7.37 -9.47 11.92
N THR A 137 -7.88 -9.60 10.71
CA THR A 137 -9.32 -9.45 10.45
C THR A 137 -10.08 -10.74 10.71
N LEU A 138 -9.56 -11.86 10.21
CA LEU A 138 -10.22 -13.15 10.38
C LEU A 138 -10.24 -13.56 11.85
N ALA A 139 -9.17 -13.29 12.59
CA ALA A 139 -9.11 -13.60 14.03
C ALA A 139 -10.18 -12.81 14.81
N GLU A 140 -10.37 -11.55 14.49
CA GLU A 140 -11.43 -10.73 15.10
C GLU A 140 -12.80 -11.28 14.75
N PHE A 141 -13.02 -11.61 13.50
CA PHE A 141 -14.27 -12.15 13.00
C PHE A 141 -14.62 -13.47 13.70
N ALA A 142 -13.63 -14.33 13.92
CA ALA A 142 -13.83 -15.62 14.54
C ALA A 142 -14.18 -15.54 16.02
N ARG A 143 -13.91 -14.40 16.69
CA ARG A 143 -14.25 -14.20 18.11
C ARG A 143 -15.70 -13.81 18.32
N GLU A 144 -16.37 -13.35 17.28
CA GLU A 144 -17.78 -12.99 17.34
C GLU A 144 -18.65 -14.24 17.18
#